data_5538aefdc577e1687c375c6676db2da6
#
_entry.id   5538aefdc577e1687c375c6676db2da6
#
_cell.length_a   1.000
_cell.length_b   1.000
_cell.length_c   1.000
_cell.angle_alpha   90.00
_cell.angle_beta   90.00
_cell.angle_gamma   90.00
#
_symmetry.space_group_name_H-M   'P 1'
#
loop_
_entity.id
_entity.type
_entity.pdbx_description
1 polymer ?
#
loop_
_entity_poly.entity_id
_entity_poly.type
_entity_poly.pdbx_seq_one_letter_code
_entity_poly.pdbx_strand_id
1 'polypeptide(L)'
;QVWEAGHAWELSRPMLKAYFIMKSLNAYTEHYSVLQSEVPDPDDPSTHMNFYLINRLKRADRIIVAGEALSHCLGQTIRDLTAYIPPSSFVLLTDCTAPVAGFEKYAKLFVEEMGKRGMQCMKSTELNLADC
;
A
#
# COMPACT_ATOMS: atom_id res chain seq x y z
N GLN A 1 14.59 11.40 -7.75
CA GLN A 1 14.90 10.01 -8.13
C GLN A 1 13.62 9.18 -8.33
N VAL A 2 12.77 8.95 -7.29
CA VAL A 2 11.53 8.16 -7.44
C VAL A 2 10.54 8.85 -8.39
N TRP A 3 10.39 10.15 -8.29
CA TRP A 3 9.56 10.95 -9.18
C TRP A 3 10.04 10.90 -10.63
N GLU A 4 11.34 11.05 -10.85
CA GLU A 4 11.97 10.98 -12.17
C GLU A 4 11.79 9.59 -12.81
N ALA A 5 11.97 8.53 -12.01
CA ALA A 5 11.74 7.15 -12.47
C ALA A 5 10.28 6.90 -12.84
N GLY A 6 9.32 7.40 -12.04
CA GLY A 6 7.90 7.32 -12.33
C GLY A 6 7.52 8.03 -13.63
N HIS A 7 8.04 9.24 -13.83
CA HIS A 7 7.81 10.02 -15.04
C HIS A 7 8.43 9.35 -16.30
N ALA A 8 9.65 8.85 -16.18
CA ALA A 8 10.30 8.09 -17.27
C ALA A 8 9.51 6.82 -17.63
N TRP A 9 8.93 6.14 -16.61
CA TRP A 9 8.10 4.96 -16.81
C TRP A 9 6.80 5.32 -17.56
N GLU A 10 6.12 6.40 -17.20
CA GLU A 10 4.91 6.87 -17.89
C GLU A 10 5.19 7.24 -19.36
N LEU A 11 6.31 7.92 -19.63
CA LEU A 11 6.72 8.29 -20.99
C LEU A 11 6.99 7.04 -21.86
N SER A 12 7.54 5.99 -21.25
CA SER A 12 7.82 4.73 -21.95
C SER A 12 6.56 3.86 -22.18
N ARG A 13 5.46 4.17 -21.49
CA ARG A 13 4.19 3.40 -21.53
C ARG A 13 2.98 4.33 -21.58
N PRO A 14 2.70 4.98 -22.73
CA PRO A 14 1.69 6.04 -22.82
C PRO A 14 0.25 5.59 -22.49
N MET A 15 -0.01 4.27 -22.49
CA MET A 15 -1.31 3.70 -22.12
C MET A 15 -1.47 3.47 -20.61
N LEU A 16 -0.37 3.58 -19.83
CA LEU A 16 -0.36 3.38 -18.39
C LEU A 16 -0.03 4.71 -17.73
N LYS A 17 -0.74 5.03 -16.64
CA LYS A 17 -0.52 6.26 -15.86
C LYS A 17 -0.36 5.94 -14.39
N ALA A 18 0.56 6.65 -13.72
CA ALA A 18 0.63 6.66 -12.28
C ALA A 18 -0.61 7.36 -11.71
N TYR A 19 -1.15 6.81 -10.64
CA TYR A 19 -2.27 7.39 -9.91
C TYR A 19 -1.78 7.87 -8.55
N PHE A 20 -1.77 9.19 -8.36
CA PHE A 20 -1.31 9.83 -7.13
C PHE A 20 -2.48 10.02 -6.18
N ILE A 21 -2.31 9.60 -4.93
CA ILE A 21 -3.28 9.78 -3.88
C ILE A 21 -2.61 10.58 -2.76
N MET A 22 -3.16 11.75 -2.47
CA MET A 22 -2.75 12.54 -1.32
C MET A 22 -3.49 12.05 -0.09
N LYS A 23 -2.78 11.97 1.03
CA LYS A 23 -3.36 11.72 2.35
C LYS A 23 -2.96 12.83 3.33
N SER A 24 -3.59 12.88 4.49
CA SER A 24 -3.30 13.89 5.54
C SER A 24 -3.50 15.34 5.06
N LEU A 25 -4.55 15.57 4.27
CA LEU A 25 -4.91 16.91 3.81
C LEU A 25 -5.63 17.72 4.89
N ASN A 26 -6.32 17.05 5.81
CA ASN A 26 -6.95 17.67 6.97
C ASN A 26 -5.96 17.70 8.14
N ALA A 27 -5.62 18.90 8.61
CA ALA A 27 -4.65 19.12 9.68
C ALA A 27 -5.14 18.63 11.06
N TYR A 28 -6.42 18.36 11.21
CA TYR A 28 -7.04 17.91 12.46
C TYR A 28 -7.21 16.40 12.55
N THR A 29 -6.77 15.65 11.53
CA THR A 29 -6.89 14.19 11.49
C THR A 29 -5.53 13.54 11.25
N GLU A 30 -5.36 12.33 11.81
CA GLU A 30 -4.17 11.48 11.60
C GLU A 30 -4.46 10.43 10.51
N HIS A 31 -3.53 10.23 9.60
CA HIS A 31 -3.63 9.25 8.53
C HIS A 31 -2.40 8.34 8.50
N TYR A 32 -2.49 7.13 9.01
CA TYR A 32 -1.52 6.08 8.68
C TYR A 32 -1.87 5.45 7.34
N SER A 33 -3.09 4.95 7.21
CA SER A 33 -3.59 4.37 5.97
C SER A 33 -3.79 5.42 4.87
N VAL A 34 -3.62 5.01 3.60
CA VAL A 34 -4.02 5.82 2.44
C VAL A 34 -5.54 5.78 2.20
N LEU A 35 -6.26 4.88 2.89
CA LEU A 35 -7.68 4.67 2.67
C LEU A 35 -8.57 5.60 3.50
N GLN A 36 -8.17 5.87 4.73
CA GLN A 36 -8.94 6.74 5.64
C GLN A 36 -8.05 7.30 6.75
N SER A 37 -8.54 8.31 7.46
CA SER A 37 -7.93 8.76 8.71
C SER A 37 -8.22 7.76 9.85
N GLU A 38 -7.40 7.79 10.91
CA GLU A 38 -7.61 6.97 12.11
C GLU A 38 -8.95 7.29 12.79
N VAL A 39 -9.32 8.56 12.80
CA VAL A 39 -10.64 9.06 13.23
C VAL A 39 -11.16 9.98 12.13
N PRO A 40 -12.08 9.50 11.28
CA PRO A 40 -12.66 10.33 10.22
C PRO A 40 -13.40 11.55 10.77
N ASP A 41 -13.19 12.70 10.14
CA ASP A 41 -13.96 13.91 10.40
C ASP A 41 -15.31 13.80 9.68
N PRO A 42 -16.46 13.88 10.41
CA PRO A 42 -17.78 13.75 9.80
C PRO A 42 -18.07 14.80 8.71
N ASP A 43 -17.44 15.97 8.82
CA ASP A 43 -17.67 17.11 7.91
C ASP A 43 -16.67 17.16 6.74
N ASP A 44 -15.64 16.27 6.75
CA ASP A 44 -14.63 16.19 5.69
C ASP A 44 -14.58 14.81 5.03
N PRO A 45 -15.23 14.63 3.88
CA PRO A 45 -15.22 13.35 3.15
C PRO A 45 -13.84 12.86 2.73
N SER A 46 -12.82 13.74 2.66
CA SER A 46 -11.45 13.35 2.30
C SER A 46 -10.79 12.49 3.37
N THR A 47 -11.31 12.50 4.60
CA THR A 47 -10.85 11.69 5.74
C THR A 47 -11.52 10.33 5.81
N HIS A 48 -12.59 10.11 5.03
CA HIS A 48 -13.37 8.89 5.03
C HIS A 48 -12.76 7.82 4.10
N MET A 49 -13.31 6.59 4.20
CA MET A 49 -12.84 5.44 3.42
C MET A 49 -12.85 5.69 1.92
N ASN A 50 -11.70 5.52 1.29
CA ASN A 50 -11.51 5.68 -0.15
C ASN A 50 -11.97 4.43 -0.92
N PHE A 51 -13.28 4.27 -1.08
CA PHE A 51 -13.87 3.16 -1.82
C PHE A 51 -13.51 3.18 -3.32
N TYR A 52 -13.18 4.34 -3.87
CA TYR A 52 -12.73 4.41 -5.26
C TYR A 52 -11.40 3.65 -5.45
N LEU A 53 -10.43 3.85 -4.57
CA LEU A 53 -9.17 3.12 -4.59
C LEU A 53 -9.39 1.62 -4.38
N ILE A 54 -10.19 1.24 -3.39
CA ILE A 54 -10.53 -0.16 -3.10
C ILE A 54 -11.11 -0.84 -4.33
N ASN A 55 -12.09 -0.20 -4.99
CA ASN A 55 -12.76 -0.76 -6.16
C ASN A 55 -11.84 -0.87 -7.38
N ARG A 56 -10.84 0.01 -7.50
CA ARG A 56 -9.79 -0.13 -8.52
C ARG A 56 -8.90 -1.32 -8.24
N LEU A 57 -8.42 -1.45 -7.00
CA LEU A 57 -7.50 -2.53 -6.60
C LEU A 57 -8.17 -3.90 -6.65
N LYS A 58 -9.47 -4.00 -6.37
CA LYS A 58 -10.24 -5.26 -6.52
C LYS A 58 -10.23 -5.85 -7.94
N ARG A 59 -9.90 -5.05 -8.95
CA ARG A 59 -9.86 -5.48 -10.35
C ARG A 59 -8.51 -6.05 -10.76
N ALA A 60 -7.52 -5.96 -9.88
CA ALA A 60 -6.20 -6.52 -10.11
C ALA A 60 -6.14 -7.96 -9.63
N ASP A 61 -5.56 -8.84 -10.43
CA ASP A 61 -5.31 -10.23 -10.06
C ASP A 61 -4.24 -10.32 -8.95
N ARG A 62 -3.28 -9.39 -8.98
CA ARG A 62 -2.19 -9.31 -8.02
C ARG A 62 -1.86 -7.85 -7.70
N ILE A 63 -1.63 -7.55 -6.42
CA ILE A 63 -1.29 -6.21 -5.92
C ILE A 63 0.11 -6.27 -5.33
N ILE A 64 1.07 -5.69 -6.04
CA ILE A 64 2.45 -5.60 -5.57
C ILE A 64 2.56 -4.35 -4.71
N VAL A 65 3.11 -4.51 -3.49
CA VAL A 65 3.22 -3.44 -2.51
C VAL A 65 4.67 -3.22 -2.07
N ALA A 66 5.04 -1.96 -1.98
CA ALA A 66 6.34 -1.49 -1.54
C ALA A 66 6.20 -0.10 -0.90
N GLY A 67 7.24 0.39 -0.24
CA GLY A 67 7.27 1.74 0.34
C GLY A 67 7.41 1.75 1.85
N GLU A 68 7.17 2.89 2.48
CA GLU A 68 7.42 3.11 3.90
C GLU A 68 6.22 3.71 4.65
N ALA A 69 6.12 3.39 5.94
CA ALA A 69 6.92 2.42 6.67
C ALA A 69 6.09 1.17 6.90
N LEU A 70 6.73 -0.01 6.80
CA LEU A 70 6.04 -1.30 6.99
C LEU A 70 5.42 -1.43 8.38
N SER A 71 6.05 -0.86 9.40
CA SER A 71 5.55 -0.84 10.78
C SER A 71 4.35 0.09 11.00
N HIS A 72 4.05 1.00 10.07
CA HIS A 72 3.02 2.06 10.20
C HIS A 72 2.16 2.19 8.92
N CYS A 73 2.45 3.19 8.09
CA CYS A 73 1.57 3.57 6.98
C CYS A 73 1.32 2.45 5.97
N LEU A 74 2.38 1.75 5.55
CA LEU A 74 2.24 0.64 4.61
C LEU A 74 1.48 -0.52 5.23
N GLY A 75 1.88 -0.93 6.45
CA GLY A 75 1.21 -2.01 7.18
C GLY A 75 -0.26 -1.71 7.43
N GLN A 76 -0.60 -0.50 7.86
CA GLN A 76 -1.99 -0.10 8.10
C GLN A 76 -2.80 -0.06 6.80
N THR A 77 -2.23 0.47 5.72
CA THR A 77 -2.88 0.46 4.40
C THR A 77 -3.23 -0.96 3.95
N ILE A 78 -2.30 -1.91 4.11
CA ILE A 78 -2.55 -3.31 3.75
C ILE A 78 -3.63 -3.91 4.66
N ARG A 79 -3.59 -3.67 5.98
CA ARG A 79 -4.62 -4.16 6.92
C ARG A 79 -6.01 -3.69 6.50
N ASP A 80 -6.19 -2.42 6.22
CA ASP A 80 -7.47 -1.86 5.80
C ASP A 80 -7.94 -2.46 4.47
N LEU A 81 -7.02 -2.60 3.51
CA LEU A 81 -7.34 -3.24 2.22
C LEU A 81 -7.78 -4.70 2.40
N THR A 82 -7.21 -5.44 3.37
CA THR A 82 -7.57 -6.85 3.59
C THR A 82 -8.95 -7.08 4.20
N ALA A 83 -9.66 -6.02 4.57
CA ALA A 83 -11.09 -6.09 4.86
C ALA A 83 -11.95 -6.22 3.59
N TYR A 84 -11.39 -5.89 2.42
CA TYR A 84 -12.11 -5.84 1.15
C TYR A 84 -11.50 -6.71 0.06
N ILE A 85 -10.21 -7.08 0.17
CA ILE A 85 -9.42 -7.81 -0.82
C ILE A 85 -8.69 -8.95 -0.08
N PRO A 86 -8.75 -10.19 -0.58
CA PRO A 86 -8.07 -11.31 0.06
C PRO A 86 -6.57 -11.05 0.25
N PRO A 87 -5.98 -11.35 1.42
CA PRO A 87 -4.54 -11.19 1.64
C PRO A 87 -3.67 -11.92 0.61
N SER A 88 -4.14 -13.03 0.06
CA SER A 88 -3.46 -13.78 -0.99
C SER A 88 -3.28 -13.03 -2.32
N SER A 89 -4.02 -11.93 -2.52
CA SER A 89 -3.83 -11.06 -3.70
C SER A 89 -2.63 -10.13 -3.55
N PHE A 90 -2.03 -10.01 -2.36
CA PHE A 90 -0.93 -9.09 -2.10
C PHE A 90 0.43 -9.77 -2.17
N VAL A 91 1.39 -9.07 -2.77
CA VAL A 91 2.82 -9.43 -2.79
C VAL A 91 3.61 -8.28 -2.19
N LEU A 92 4.20 -8.48 -1.01
CA LEU A 92 5.07 -7.51 -0.36
C LEU A 92 6.52 -7.68 -0.86
N LEU A 93 7.10 -6.62 -1.38
CA LEU A 93 8.52 -6.58 -1.76
C LEU A 93 9.36 -6.24 -0.52
N THR A 94 9.99 -7.25 0.07
CA THR A 94 10.68 -7.13 1.37
C THR A 94 11.94 -6.29 1.33
N ASP A 95 12.57 -6.17 0.17
CA ASP A 95 13.75 -5.33 -0.08
C ASP A 95 13.40 -3.90 -0.53
N CYS A 96 12.11 -3.62 -0.71
CA CYS A 96 11.58 -2.31 -1.09
C CYS A 96 10.73 -1.68 0.03
N THR A 97 10.93 -2.09 1.28
CA THR A 97 10.25 -1.54 2.44
C THR A 97 11.12 -1.63 3.69
N ALA A 98 10.89 -0.72 4.64
CA ALA A 98 11.56 -0.73 5.93
C ALA A 98 10.60 -0.36 7.06
N PRO A 99 10.84 -0.82 8.31
CA PRO A 99 10.16 -0.31 9.49
C PRO A 99 10.73 1.06 9.90
N VAL A 100 9.98 1.80 10.70
CA VAL A 100 10.56 2.90 11.49
C VAL A 100 11.53 2.32 12.51
N ALA A 101 12.67 2.97 12.73
CA ALA A 101 13.66 2.55 13.73
C ALA A 101 13.02 2.40 15.11
N GLY A 102 13.28 1.27 15.78
CA GLY A 102 12.66 0.89 17.06
C GLY A 102 11.30 0.21 16.95
N PHE A 103 10.75 0.09 15.74
CA PHE A 103 9.45 -0.56 15.48
C PHE A 103 9.57 -1.84 14.65
N GLU A 104 10.75 -2.44 14.59
CA GLU A 104 11.04 -3.65 13.81
C GLU A 104 10.15 -4.83 14.22
N LYS A 105 9.85 -4.93 15.52
CA LYS A 105 8.96 -5.96 16.07
C LYS A 105 7.56 -5.88 15.45
N TYR A 106 7.03 -4.68 15.24
CA TYR A 106 5.69 -4.49 14.67
C TYR A 106 5.65 -4.89 13.19
N ALA A 107 6.69 -4.54 12.43
CA ALA A 107 6.82 -4.98 11.05
C ALA A 107 6.91 -6.51 10.93
N LYS A 108 7.70 -7.15 11.81
CA LYS A 108 7.81 -8.61 11.86
C LYS A 108 6.47 -9.28 12.17
N LEU A 109 5.77 -8.81 13.19
CA LEU A 109 4.44 -9.32 13.55
C LEU A 109 3.44 -9.14 12.41
N PHE A 110 3.48 -8.01 11.72
CA PHE A 110 2.63 -7.77 10.55
C PHE A 110 2.90 -8.78 9.43
N VAL A 111 4.16 -9.01 9.08
CA VAL A 111 4.53 -9.99 8.03
C VAL A 111 4.10 -11.41 8.42
N GLU A 112 4.31 -11.80 9.66
CA GLU A 112 3.87 -13.12 10.18
C GLU A 112 2.34 -13.27 10.14
N GLU A 113 1.59 -12.24 10.55
CA GLU A 113 0.13 -12.22 10.51
C GLU A 113 -0.39 -12.34 9.08
N MET A 114 0.08 -11.46 8.19
CA MET A 114 -0.40 -11.43 6.81
C MET A 114 0.05 -12.65 6.01
N GLY A 115 1.25 -13.17 6.27
CA GLY A 115 1.73 -14.42 5.68
C GLY A 115 0.84 -15.61 6.02
N LYS A 116 0.40 -15.74 7.30
CA LYS A 116 -0.57 -16.78 7.73
C LYS A 116 -1.92 -16.65 7.03
N ARG A 117 -2.28 -15.43 6.60
CA ARG A 117 -3.51 -15.15 5.85
C ARG A 117 -3.34 -15.28 4.34
N GLY A 118 -2.15 -15.65 3.86
CA GLY A 118 -1.85 -15.95 2.46
C GLY A 118 -1.14 -14.84 1.69
N MET A 119 -0.78 -13.70 2.30
CA MET A 119 0.05 -12.67 1.66
C MET A 119 1.42 -13.24 1.30
N GLN A 120 1.86 -13.03 0.07
CA GLN A 120 3.19 -13.41 -0.37
C GLN A 120 4.23 -12.35 0.00
N CYS A 121 5.43 -12.80 0.33
CA CYS A 121 6.59 -11.93 0.59
C CYS A 121 7.76 -12.42 -0.25
N MET A 122 8.38 -11.52 -1.01
CA MET A 122 9.53 -11.84 -1.86
C MET A 122 10.42 -10.62 -2.06
N LYS A 123 11.60 -10.81 -2.60
CA LYS A 123 12.45 -9.70 -3.05
C LYS A 123 12.02 -9.23 -4.43
N SER A 124 12.31 -7.97 -4.75
CA SER A 124 12.02 -7.38 -6.07
C SER A 124 12.68 -8.15 -7.22
N THR A 125 13.85 -8.75 -6.94
CA THR A 125 14.60 -9.58 -7.91
C THR A 125 13.96 -10.95 -8.17
N GLU A 126 13.05 -11.41 -7.31
CA GLU A 126 12.33 -12.69 -7.44
C GLU A 126 10.99 -12.50 -8.15
N LEU A 127 10.56 -11.24 -8.32
CA LEU A 127 9.30 -10.91 -8.98
C LEU A 127 9.41 -11.14 -10.49
N ASN A 128 8.67 -12.11 -11.01
CA ASN A 128 8.51 -12.30 -12.44
C ASN A 128 7.23 -11.60 -12.91
N LEU A 129 7.38 -10.49 -13.62
CA LEU A 129 6.24 -9.72 -14.14
C LEU A 129 5.47 -10.45 -15.27
N ALA A 130 6.02 -11.53 -15.82
CA ALA A 130 5.31 -12.36 -16.78
C ALA A 130 4.24 -13.25 -16.12
N ASP A 131 4.32 -13.41 -14.80
CA ASP A 131 3.36 -14.19 -14.00
C ASP A 131 2.26 -13.27 -13.36
N CYS A 132 2.22 -11.98 -13.76
CA CYS A 132 1.30 -10.99 -13.23
C CYS A 132 0.18 -10.63 -14.21
#